data_a41f62b639989c774511a7cd0005cce0
#
_entry.id   a41f62b639989c774511a7cd0005cce0
#
_cell.length_a   1.000
_cell.length_b   1.000
_cell.length_c   1.000
_cell.angle_alpha   90.00
_cell.angle_beta   90.00
_cell.angle_gamma   90.00
#
_symmetry.space_group_name_H-M   'P 1'
#
loop_
_entity.id
_entity.type
_entity.pdbx_description
1 polymer ?
#
loop_
_entity_poly.entity_id
_entity_poly.type
_entity_poly.pdbx_seq_one_letter_code
_entity_poly.pdbx_strand_id
1 'polypeptide(L)'
;MKIVTAVITCSLLLGRIVGASSLQEENKAIARRAFEEILSAGRFELAEQLYAKDFVNHGIHRDASLEEDQAALKGWHQAFSDVVIVPEKLIAAGDLVTIYWIARGTNTGTGNGLPATGKKAELAGITIWRIVDGKIKEEWSAFDQLSMMQQLGLLPSQKPSEANEADATNKKKE
;
A
#
# COMPACT_ATOMS: atom_id res chain seq x y z
N MET A 1 -22.08 -23.76 -48.02
CA MET A 1 -22.09 -22.37 -47.54
C MET A 1 -22.40 -22.34 -46.04
N LYS A 2 -21.52 -22.93 -45.17
CA LYS A 2 -21.70 -23.01 -43.69
C LYS A 2 -20.36 -23.00 -42.91
N ILE A 3 -19.35 -22.25 -43.33
CA ILE A 3 -18.02 -22.24 -42.60
C ILE A 3 -17.55 -20.80 -42.23
N VAL A 4 -18.33 -19.76 -42.54
CA VAL A 4 -17.83 -18.37 -42.33
C VAL A 4 -18.21 -17.76 -40.95
N THR A 5 -19.13 -18.34 -40.20
CA THR A 5 -19.71 -17.72 -39.02
C THR A 5 -18.92 -18.01 -37.68
N ALA A 6 -18.02 -19.00 -37.69
CA ALA A 6 -17.31 -19.41 -36.46
C ALA A 6 -16.03 -18.62 -36.18
N VAL A 7 -15.43 -17.95 -37.18
CA VAL A 7 -14.14 -17.27 -37.02
C VAL A 7 -14.27 -15.87 -36.42
N ILE A 8 -15.42 -15.20 -36.57
CA ILE A 8 -15.63 -13.82 -36.09
C ILE A 8 -15.81 -13.73 -34.57
N THR A 9 -16.38 -14.76 -33.94
CA THR A 9 -16.58 -14.76 -32.48
C THR A 9 -15.31 -14.98 -31.65
N CYS A 10 -14.32 -15.68 -32.22
CA CYS A 10 -13.06 -15.93 -31.50
C CYS A 10 -12.15 -14.68 -31.44
N SER A 11 -12.16 -13.86 -32.50
CA SER A 11 -11.35 -12.63 -32.57
C SER A 11 -11.82 -11.55 -31.59
N LEU A 12 -13.12 -11.45 -31.32
CA LEU A 12 -13.70 -10.48 -30.36
C LEU A 12 -13.40 -10.84 -28.90
N LEU A 13 -13.31 -12.12 -28.58
CA LEU A 13 -12.95 -12.59 -27.22
C LEU A 13 -11.46 -12.40 -26.92
N LEU A 14 -10.57 -12.66 -27.87
CA LEU A 14 -9.13 -12.41 -27.71
C LEU A 14 -8.81 -10.92 -27.55
N GLY A 15 -9.47 -10.03 -28.29
CA GLY A 15 -9.28 -8.58 -28.16
C GLY A 15 -9.67 -8.03 -26.77
N ARG A 16 -10.69 -8.60 -26.11
CA ARG A 16 -11.11 -8.22 -24.76
C ARG A 16 -10.12 -8.70 -23.68
N ILE A 17 -9.53 -9.87 -23.85
CA ILE A 17 -8.56 -10.44 -22.90
C ILE A 17 -7.24 -9.64 -22.94
N VAL A 18 -6.77 -9.29 -24.12
CA VAL A 18 -5.55 -8.47 -24.28
C VAL A 18 -5.74 -7.06 -23.71
N GLY A 19 -6.90 -6.43 -23.92
CA GLY A 19 -7.21 -5.10 -23.38
C GLY A 19 -7.31 -5.09 -21.84
N ALA A 20 -7.90 -6.14 -21.23
CA ALA A 20 -7.98 -6.24 -19.77
C ALA A 20 -6.61 -6.46 -19.12
N SER A 21 -5.73 -7.25 -19.74
CA SER A 21 -4.36 -7.45 -19.26
C SER A 21 -3.51 -6.17 -19.36
N SER A 22 -3.65 -5.37 -20.43
CA SER A 22 -2.92 -4.10 -20.57
C SER A 22 -3.37 -3.08 -19.52
N LEU A 23 -4.67 -2.96 -19.25
CA LEU A 23 -5.21 -2.05 -18.22
C LEU A 23 -4.69 -2.41 -16.82
N GLN A 24 -4.62 -3.70 -16.48
CA GLN A 24 -4.09 -4.13 -15.19
C GLN A 24 -2.60 -3.79 -15.04
N GLU A 25 -1.80 -3.95 -16.08
CA GLU A 25 -0.38 -3.57 -16.07
C GLU A 25 -0.21 -2.04 -15.97
N GLU A 26 -1.02 -1.26 -16.68
CA GLU A 26 -1.05 0.20 -16.58
C GLU A 26 -1.42 0.65 -15.15
N ASN A 27 -2.46 0.07 -14.55
CA ASN A 27 -2.86 0.38 -13.19
C ASN A 27 -1.77 0.00 -12.17
N LYS A 28 -1.09 -1.13 -12.33
CA LYS A 28 0.07 -1.49 -11.49
C LYS A 28 1.22 -0.52 -11.65
N ALA A 29 1.48 -0.01 -12.85
CA ALA A 29 2.51 0.99 -13.08
C ALA A 29 2.19 2.33 -12.39
N ILE A 30 0.92 2.78 -12.43
CA ILE A 30 0.45 3.97 -11.70
C ILE A 30 0.64 3.77 -10.19
N ALA A 31 0.21 2.62 -9.66
CA ALA A 31 0.34 2.30 -8.25
C ALA A 31 1.82 2.29 -7.82
N ARG A 32 2.69 1.64 -8.57
CA ARG A 32 4.13 1.62 -8.30
C ARG A 32 4.72 3.03 -8.30
N ARG A 33 4.39 3.82 -9.29
CA ARG A 33 4.87 5.20 -9.41
C ARG A 33 4.43 6.04 -8.20
N ALA A 34 3.18 5.93 -7.75
CA ALA A 34 2.70 6.65 -6.57
C ALA A 34 3.45 6.23 -5.30
N PHE A 35 3.69 4.92 -5.09
CA PHE A 35 4.49 4.44 -3.96
C PHE A 35 5.92 4.95 -3.97
N GLU A 36 6.60 4.87 -5.11
CA GLU A 36 8.00 5.25 -5.24
C GLU A 36 8.20 6.77 -5.17
N GLU A 37 7.37 7.53 -5.89
CA GLU A 37 7.57 8.96 -6.06
C GLU A 37 6.89 9.80 -4.97
N ILE A 38 5.68 9.44 -4.55
CA ILE A 38 4.93 10.22 -3.56
C ILE A 38 5.13 9.67 -2.16
N LEU A 39 4.80 8.38 -1.94
CA LEU A 39 4.82 7.81 -0.59
C LEU A 39 6.24 7.66 -0.05
N SER A 40 7.18 7.19 -0.85
CA SER A 40 8.57 6.97 -0.43
C SER A 40 9.45 8.20 -0.60
N ALA A 41 9.47 8.80 -1.79
CA ALA A 41 10.36 9.93 -2.08
C ALA A 41 9.82 11.31 -1.61
N GLY A 42 8.55 11.38 -1.14
CA GLY A 42 7.95 12.61 -0.63
C GLY A 42 7.69 13.69 -1.68
N ARG A 43 7.57 13.29 -2.96
CA ARG A 43 7.26 14.22 -4.06
C ARG A 43 5.77 14.53 -4.13
N PHE A 44 5.25 15.21 -3.10
CA PHE A 44 3.82 15.47 -2.90
C PHE A 44 3.19 16.31 -4.01
N GLU A 45 3.96 17.11 -4.73
CA GLU A 45 3.53 17.90 -5.88
C GLU A 45 3.01 17.04 -7.05
N LEU A 46 3.37 15.76 -7.07
CA LEU A 46 2.89 14.81 -8.08
C LEU A 46 1.50 14.24 -7.78
N ALA A 47 0.94 14.52 -6.60
CA ALA A 47 -0.37 13.99 -6.22
C ALA A 47 -1.47 14.37 -7.22
N GLU A 48 -1.50 15.61 -7.71
CA GLU A 48 -2.48 16.07 -8.72
C GLU A 48 -2.37 15.31 -10.05
N GLN A 49 -1.20 14.73 -10.35
CA GLN A 49 -0.98 13.94 -11.56
C GLN A 49 -1.47 12.51 -11.43
N LEU A 50 -1.45 11.94 -10.23
CA LEU A 50 -1.73 10.51 -10.00
C LEU A 50 -3.06 10.27 -9.30
N TYR A 51 -3.55 11.22 -8.50
CA TYR A 51 -4.82 11.09 -7.78
C TYR A 51 -5.94 11.86 -8.47
N ALA A 52 -7.16 11.36 -8.34
CA ALA A 52 -8.37 12.07 -8.77
C ALA A 52 -8.66 13.22 -7.80
N LYS A 53 -9.28 14.30 -8.30
CA LYS A 53 -9.68 15.44 -7.45
C LYS A 53 -10.72 15.06 -6.40
N ASP A 54 -11.56 14.08 -6.72
CA ASP A 54 -12.60 13.51 -5.86
C ASP A 54 -12.13 12.20 -5.18
N PHE A 55 -10.83 12.07 -4.94
CA PHE A 55 -10.24 10.95 -4.20
C PHE A 55 -10.82 10.82 -2.80
N VAL A 56 -11.02 9.57 -2.39
CA VAL A 56 -11.50 9.22 -1.04
C VAL A 56 -10.62 8.11 -0.47
N ASN A 57 -10.06 8.35 0.72
CA ASN A 57 -9.45 7.29 1.53
C ASN A 57 -10.49 6.81 2.55
N HIS A 58 -10.92 5.55 2.42
CA HIS A 58 -11.98 4.95 3.22
C HIS A 58 -11.44 4.47 4.58
N GLY A 59 -11.68 5.26 5.62
CA GLY A 59 -11.34 4.90 6.99
C GLY A 59 -12.48 4.14 7.69
N ILE A 60 -12.15 3.40 8.77
CA ILE A 60 -13.15 2.64 9.54
C ILE A 60 -14.19 3.58 10.19
N HIS A 61 -13.79 4.77 10.62
CA HIS A 61 -14.66 5.70 11.35
C HIS A 61 -15.13 6.87 10.50
N ARG A 62 -14.33 7.28 9.53
CA ARG A 62 -14.63 8.34 8.58
C ARG A 62 -13.74 8.25 7.35
N ASP A 63 -14.22 8.77 6.26
CA ASP A 63 -13.44 8.95 5.05
C ASP A 63 -12.53 10.19 5.18
N ALA A 64 -11.42 10.18 4.42
CA ALA A 64 -10.52 11.32 4.30
C ALA A 64 -10.42 11.77 2.84
N SER A 65 -10.33 13.08 2.63
CA SER A 65 -10.08 13.69 1.33
C SER A 65 -8.61 13.55 0.92
N LEU A 66 -8.31 13.86 -0.35
CA LEU A 66 -6.92 13.90 -0.84
C LEU A 66 -6.04 14.86 -0.01
N GLU A 67 -6.57 16.02 0.38
CA GLU A 67 -5.83 16.99 1.19
C GLU A 67 -5.47 16.43 2.57
N GLU A 68 -6.43 15.77 3.24
CA GLU A 68 -6.21 15.15 4.55
C GLU A 68 -5.24 13.96 4.46
N ASP A 69 -5.35 13.15 3.41
CA ASP A 69 -4.45 12.05 3.15
C ASP A 69 -3.01 12.51 2.89
N GLN A 70 -2.84 13.53 2.06
CA GLN A 70 -1.53 14.14 1.81
C GLN A 70 -0.95 14.82 3.06
N ALA A 71 -1.79 15.40 3.92
CA ALA A 71 -1.34 15.97 5.21
C ALA A 71 -0.84 14.86 6.16
N ALA A 72 -1.55 13.72 6.23
CA ALA A 72 -1.11 12.57 7.01
C ALA A 72 0.21 12.00 6.48
N LEU A 73 0.37 11.89 5.15
CA LEU A 73 1.60 11.40 4.53
C LEU A 73 2.80 12.32 4.82
N LYS A 74 2.61 13.65 4.74
CA LYS A 74 3.62 14.63 5.16
C LYS A 74 4.00 14.47 6.64
N GLY A 75 3.00 14.21 7.50
CA GLY A 75 3.24 13.91 8.93
C GLY A 75 4.11 12.67 9.13
N TRP A 76 3.97 11.62 8.32
CA TRP A 76 4.86 10.46 8.35
C TRP A 76 6.29 10.81 7.96
N HIS A 77 6.49 11.62 6.90
CA HIS A 77 7.82 12.10 6.52
C HIS A 77 8.47 13.04 7.55
N GLN A 78 7.67 13.79 8.32
CA GLN A 78 8.15 14.58 9.43
C GLN A 78 8.61 13.71 10.61
N ALA A 79 7.85 12.64 10.91
CA ALA A 79 8.19 11.70 11.97
C ALA A 79 9.40 10.83 11.62
N PHE A 80 9.54 10.44 10.36
CA PHE A 80 10.59 9.54 9.86
C PHE A 80 11.29 10.20 8.66
N SER A 81 12.34 10.98 8.91
CA SER A 81 13.03 11.78 7.87
C SER A 81 13.74 10.92 6.81
N ASP A 82 14.01 9.65 7.12
CA ASP A 82 14.66 8.66 6.25
C ASP A 82 13.69 7.54 5.82
N VAL A 83 12.38 7.81 5.82
CA VAL A 83 11.37 6.80 5.46
C VAL A 83 11.56 6.31 4.03
N VAL A 84 11.54 4.99 3.89
CA VAL A 84 11.50 4.30 2.59
C VAL A 84 10.32 3.35 2.60
N ILE A 85 9.48 3.43 1.58
CA ILE A 85 8.30 2.57 1.42
C ILE A 85 8.42 1.82 0.10
N VAL A 86 8.51 0.49 0.18
CA VAL A 86 8.75 -0.39 -0.97
C VAL A 86 7.48 -1.19 -1.28
N PRO A 87 6.91 -1.05 -2.48
CA PRO A 87 5.81 -1.92 -2.93
C PRO A 87 6.37 -3.28 -3.36
N GLU A 88 6.26 -4.28 -2.48
CA GLU A 88 6.82 -5.62 -2.68
C GLU A 88 5.98 -6.47 -3.65
N LYS A 89 4.65 -6.40 -3.54
CA LYS A 89 3.73 -7.19 -4.37
C LYS A 89 2.58 -6.32 -4.84
N LEU A 90 2.29 -6.39 -6.14
CA LEU A 90 1.16 -5.72 -6.76
C LEU A 90 0.29 -6.76 -7.48
N ILE A 91 -0.98 -6.79 -7.12
CA ILE A 91 -1.98 -7.67 -7.72
C ILE A 91 -3.10 -6.79 -8.24
N ALA A 92 -3.43 -6.89 -9.53
CA ALA A 92 -4.51 -6.12 -10.14
C ALA A 92 -5.67 -7.03 -10.56
N ALA A 93 -6.89 -6.56 -10.32
CA ALA A 93 -8.13 -7.20 -10.74
C ALA A 93 -9.13 -6.12 -11.15
N GLY A 94 -9.41 -6.00 -12.45
CA GLY A 94 -10.21 -4.92 -12.99
C GLY A 94 -9.56 -3.56 -12.74
N ASP A 95 -10.30 -2.67 -12.08
CA ASP A 95 -9.86 -1.32 -11.69
C ASP A 95 -9.18 -1.27 -10.31
N LEU A 96 -9.07 -2.41 -9.61
CA LEU A 96 -8.44 -2.49 -8.29
C LEU A 96 -7.00 -2.98 -8.39
N VAL A 97 -6.12 -2.33 -7.63
CA VAL A 97 -4.74 -2.77 -7.38
C VAL A 97 -4.52 -2.94 -5.89
N THR A 98 -4.18 -4.15 -5.49
CA THR A 98 -3.75 -4.45 -4.11
C THR A 98 -2.23 -4.42 -4.05
N ILE A 99 -1.69 -3.69 -3.09
CA ILE A 99 -0.27 -3.49 -2.87
C ILE A 99 0.09 -3.98 -1.47
N TYR A 100 0.95 -5.01 -1.37
CA TYR A 100 1.65 -5.32 -0.13
C TYR A 100 2.96 -4.56 -0.12
N TRP A 101 3.22 -3.80 0.94
CA TRP A 101 4.36 -2.91 1.04
C TRP A 101 5.07 -3.03 2.39
N ILE A 102 6.35 -2.69 2.41
CA ILE A 102 7.19 -2.59 3.61
C ILE A 102 7.66 -1.15 3.74
N ALA A 103 7.50 -0.58 4.93
CA ALA A 103 8.05 0.72 5.29
C ALA A 103 9.15 0.56 6.34
N ARG A 104 10.22 1.33 6.20
CA ARG A 104 11.35 1.39 7.13
C ARG A 104 11.74 2.84 7.36
N GLY A 105 12.16 3.16 8.58
CA GLY A 105 12.68 4.49 8.89
C GLY A 105 13.11 4.64 10.33
N THR A 106 13.76 5.77 10.62
CA THR A 106 14.16 6.18 11.97
C THR A 106 13.25 7.31 12.44
N ASN A 107 12.59 7.15 13.57
CA ASN A 107 11.69 8.16 14.13
C ASN A 107 12.48 9.29 14.78
N THR A 108 13.00 10.22 13.95
CA THR A 108 13.84 11.35 14.37
C THR A 108 13.05 12.62 14.65
N GLY A 109 11.81 12.70 14.16
CA GLY A 109 10.96 13.88 14.29
C GLY A 109 9.60 13.59 14.92
N THR A 110 8.77 14.61 14.98
CA THR A 110 7.38 14.52 15.44
C THR A 110 6.44 14.60 14.24
N GLY A 111 5.39 13.80 14.20
CA GLY A 111 4.37 13.82 13.16
C GLY A 111 3.28 12.79 13.44
N ASN A 112 2.06 13.03 12.96
CA ASN A 112 0.91 12.15 13.18
C ASN A 112 0.69 11.76 14.65
N GLY A 113 0.97 12.68 15.59
CA GLY A 113 0.85 12.43 17.03
C GLY A 113 1.99 11.61 17.65
N LEU A 114 3.00 11.22 16.89
CA LEU A 114 4.17 10.50 17.39
C LEU A 114 5.22 11.48 17.92
N PRO A 115 5.80 11.24 19.11
CA PRO A 115 7.00 11.93 19.57
C PRO A 115 8.24 11.37 18.86
N ALA A 116 9.32 12.16 18.81
CA ALA A 116 10.62 11.67 18.35
C ALA A 116 11.22 10.71 19.39
N THR A 117 11.50 9.47 18.98
CA THR A 117 12.08 8.44 19.87
C THR A 117 13.52 8.10 19.53
N GLY A 118 14.02 8.48 18.36
CA GLY A 118 15.34 8.10 17.82
C GLY A 118 15.43 6.62 17.40
N LYS A 119 14.34 5.85 17.49
CA LYS A 119 14.33 4.41 17.20
C LYS A 119 13.97 4.13 15.76
N LYS A 120 14.47 3.01 15.26
CA LYS A 120 14.10 2.46 13.97
C LYS A 120 12.82 1.65 14.08
N ALA A 121 12.01 1.68 13.03
CA ALA A 121 10.85 0.81 12.86
C ALA A 121 10.80 0.24 11.45
N GLU A 122 10.34 -1.00 11.34
CA GLU A 122 9.98 -1.67 10.10
C GLU A 122 8.57 -2.22 10.25
N LEU A 123 7.72 -1.98 9.28
CA LEU A 123 6.35 -2.44 9.30
C LEU A 123 5.85 -2.83 7.92
N ALA A 124 4.88 -3.72 7.89
CA ALA A 124 4.17 -4.12 6.69
C ALA A 124 2.78 -3.49 6.65
N GLY A 125 2.29 -3.26 5.45
CA GLY A 125 0.92 -2.85 5.23
C GLY A 125 0.37 -3.37 3.91
N ILE A 126 -0.94 -3.21 3.78
CA ILE A 126 -1.69 -3.49 2.56
C ILE A 126 -2.51 -2.26 2.22
N THR A 127 -2.42 -1.83 0.97
CA THR A 127 -3.26 -0.79 0.40
C THR A 127 -3.99 -1.38 -0.80
N ILE A 128 -5.26 -1.07 -0.92
CA ILE A 128 -6.07 -1.34 -2.10
C ILE A 128 -6.41 0.01 -2.71
N TRP A 129 -6.07 0.22 -3.97
CA TRP A 129 -6.46 1.39 -4.73
C TRP A 129 -7.44 1.01 -5.84
N ARG A 130 -8.49 1.82 -6.00
CA ARG A 130 -9.29 1.86 -7.22
C ARG A 130 -8.70 2.89 -8.15
N ILE A 131 -8.35 2.47 -9.37
CA ILE A 131 -7.75 3.32 -10.39
C ILE A 131 -8.71 3.40 -11.58
N VAL A 132 -9.21 4.61 -11.85
CA VAL A 132 -10.16 4.90 -12.91
C VAL A 132 -9.59 6.02 -13.77
N ASP A 133 -9.65 5.86 -15.10
CA ASP A 133 -9.15 6.84 -16.07
C ASP A 133 -7.70 7.30 -15.78
N GLY A 134 -6.85 6.36 -15.36
CA GLY A 134 -5.45 6.62 -15.06
C GLY A 134 -5.20 7.39 -13.76
N LYS A 135 -6.21 7.50 -12.86
CA LYS A 135 -6.13 8.20 -11.58
C LYS A 135 -6.52 7.30 -10.41
N ILE A 136 -5.80 7.40 -9.30
CA ILE A 136 -6.16 6.79 -8.03
C ILE A 136 -7.36 7.54 -7.47
N LYS A 137 -8.50 6.86 -7.36
CA LYS A 137 -9.77 7.47 -6.98
C LYS A 137 -10.22 7.10 -5.58
N GLU A 138 -9.93 5.87 -5.15
CA GLU A 138 -10.31 5.38 -3.83
C GLU A 138 -9.17 4.59 -3.20
N GLU A 139 -9.09 4.62 -1.90
CA GLU A 139 -8.10 3.89 -1.10
C GLU A 139 -8.74 3.19 0.09
N TRP A 140 -8.26 1.99 0.39
CA TRP A 140 -8.43 1.27 1.66
C TRP A 140 -7.05 0.81 2.10
N SER A 141 -6.63 1.22 3.30
CA SER A 141 -5.29 0.89 3.82
C SER A 141 -5.35 0.30 5.22
N ALA A 142 -4.46 -0.64 5.49
CA ALA A 142 -4.20 -1.16 6.82
C ALA A 142 -2.71 -1.46 6.97
N PHE A 143 -2.15 -1.20 8.15
CA PHE A 143 -0.77 -1.52 8.48
C PHE A 143 -0.63 -1.92 9.96
N ASP A 144 0.48 -2.56 10.31
CA ASP A 144 0.75 -3.04 11.67
C ASP A 144 1.20 -1.90 12.59
N GLN A 145 0.23 -1.08 12.99
CA GLN A 145 0.47 0.04 13.89
C GLN A 145 0.93 -0.42 15.28
N LEU A 146 0.42 -1.54 15.78
CA LEU A 146 0.79 -2.05 17.09
C LEU A 146 2.27 -2.39 17.14
N SER A 147 2.77 -3.15 16.15
CA SER A 147 4.19 -3.49 16.04
C SER A 147 5.05 -2.23 15.94
N MET A 148 4.66 -1.24 15.14
CA MET A 148 5.37 0.04 15.05
C MET A 148 5.50 0.72 16.42
N MET A 149 4.40 0.86 17.15
CA MET A 149 4.39 1.51 18.47
C MET A 149 5.27 0.78 19.49
N GLN A 150 5.31 -0.56 19.43
CA GLN A 150 6.19 -1.38 20.27
C GLN A 150 7.67 -1.19 19.90
N GLN A 151 8.02 -1.19 18.61
CA GLN A 151 9.38 -0.96 18.13
C GLN A 151 9.90 0.44 18.53
N LEU A 152 9.02 1.44 18.48
CA LEU A 152 9.32 2.80 18.94
C LEU A 152 9.40 2.92 20.47
N GLY A 153 8.97 1.89 21.22
CA GLY A 153 8.93 1.87 22.69
C GLY A 153 7.84 2.76 23.29
N LEU A 154 6.83 3.07 22.49
CA LEU A 154 5.65 3.83 22.91
C LEU A 154 4.56 2.95 23.55
N LEU A 155 4.68 1.63 23.33
CA LEU A 155 3.87 0.60 23.98
C LEU A 155 4.78 -0.53 24.47
N PRO A 156 4.40 -1.25 25.56
CA PRO A 156 5.12 -2.43 26.01
C PRO A 156 5.20 -3.48 24.89
N SER A 157 6.39 -4.06 24.64
CA SER A 157 6.52 -5.23 23.80
C SER A 157 5.86 -6.44 24.52
N GLN A 158 5.08 -7.22 23.81
CA GLN A 158 4.63 -8.50 24.37
C GLN A 158 5.87 -9.39 24.53
N LYS A 159 6.18 -9.82 25.76
CA LYS A 159 7.11 -10.94 25.93
C LYS A 159 6.52 -12.16 25.26
N PRO A 160 7.31 -12.95 24.51
CA PRO A 160 6.84 -14.26 24.06
C PRO A 160 6.24 -14.99 25.26
N SER A 161 5.00 -15.48 25.14
CA SER A 161 4.42 -16.28 26.20
C SER A 161 5.29 -17.53 26.36
N GLU A 162 5.59 -17.92 27.60
CA GLU A 162 6.40 -19.10 27.94
C GLU A 162 5.91 -20.41 27.25
N ALA A 163 4.64 -20.42 26.82
CA ALA A 163 4.07 -21.49 25.99
C ALA A 163 4.75 -21.67 24.61
N ASN A 164 5.28 -20.59 24.00
CA ASN A 164 5.96 -20.67 22.70
C ASN A 164 7.43 -21.14 22.80
N GLU A 165 8.08 -20.98 23.96
CA GLU A 165 9.44 -21.51 24.20
C GLU A 165 9.44 -23.03 24.39
N ALA A 166 8.37 -23.57 24.98
CA ALA A 166 8.23 -25.02 25.17
C ALA A 166 8.04 -25.78 23.85
N ASP A 167 7.33 -25.20 22.88
CA ASP A 167 7.10 -25.79 21.54
C ASP A 167 8.35 -25.71 20.65
N ALA A 168 9.13 -24.64 20.75
CA ALA A 168 10.37 -24.46 19.99
C ALA A 168 11.50 -25.41 20.47
N THR A 169 11.50 -25.79 21.75
CA THR A 169 12.47 -26.76 22.32
C THR A 169 12.12 -28.19 21.99
N ASN A 170 10.86 -28.52 21.78
CA ASN A 170 10.41 -29.88 21.43
C ASN A 170 10.67 -30.20 19.94
N LYS A 171 10.60 -29.26 19.05
CA LYS A 171 10.91 -29.40 17.60
C LYS A 171 12.40 -29.59 17.28
N LYS A 172 13.30 -29.33 18.23
CA LYS A 172 14.76 -29.58 18.05
C LYS A 172 15.23 -30.95 18.55
N LYS A 173 14.34 -31.79 19.06
CA LYS A 173 14.66 -33.13 19.60
C LYS A 173 14.11 -34.28 18.76
N GLU A 174 13.41 -33.98 17.65
CA GLU A 174 13.04 -34.94 16.59
C GLU A 174 13.93 -34.74 15.37
#